data_799b54583fcea60d60ce0a2d6fbe45f0
#
_entry.id   799b54583fcea60d60ce0a2d6fbe45f0
#
_cell.length_a   1.000
_cell.length_b   1.000
_cell.length_c   1.000
_cell.angle_alpha   90.00
_cell.angle_beta   90.00
_cell.angle_gamma   90.00
#
_symmetry.space_group_name_H-M   'P 1'
#
loop_
_entity.id
_entity.type
_entity.pdbx_description
1 polymer ?
#
loop_
_entity_poly.entity_id
_entity_poly.type
_entity_poly.pdbx_seq_one_letter_code
_entity_poly.pdbx_strand_id
1 'polypeptide(L)'
;LSSWKQINLTRTKRGAVRGLHGEAMAKLVTVATGSVFGVYVDTRPDSKTFGAVETVHITPGIQVFVPQGVCNGFQALEEGTEYLYFFDNEWAPGMSGTALTPLDNELGIEWPIPIEKDNREQLSEKDAKAPTLRELKEILKCE
;
A
#
# COMPACT_ATOMS: atom_id res chain seq x y z
N LEU A 1 15.73 11.42 -2.97
CA LEU A 1 16.19 10.20 -2.30
C LEU A 1 17.68 10.27 -2.02
N SER A 2 18.06 10.40 -0.78
CA SER A 2 19.47 10.50 -0.39
C SER A 2 20.02 9.20 0.22
N SER A 3 19.21 8.47 0.94
CA SER A 3 19.61 7.21 1.57
C SER A 3 18.40 6.47 2.14
N TRP A 4 18.56 5.18 2.35
CA TRP A 4 17.56 4.38 3.06
C TRP A 4 17.80 4.53 4.55
N LYS A 5 16.78 4.91 5.30
CA LYS A 5 16.90 5.17 6.74
C LYS A 5 16.21 4.13 7.61
N GLN A 6 15.29 3.37 7.03
CA GLN A 6 14.60 2.31 7.77
C GLN A 6 14.34 1.14 6.84
N ILE A 7 14.55 -0.06 7.35
CA ILE A 7 14.30 -1.31 6.62
C ILE A 7 13.37 -2.15 7.49
N ASN A 8 12.28 -2.64 6.89
CA ASN A 8 11.31 -3.48 7.60
C ASN A 8 11.15 -4.81 6.87
N LEU A 9 11.10 -5.88 7.65
CA LEU A 9 10.81 -7.22 7.15
C LEU A 9 9.63 -7.77 7.97
N THR A 10 8.53 -8.10 7.28
CA THR A 10 7.34 -8.62 7.93
C THR A 10 6.94 -9.94 7.31
N ARG A 11 6.36 -10.83 8.11
CA ARG A 11 5.81 -12.10 7.65
C ARG A 11 4.28 -11.99 7.62
N THR A 12 3.67 -12.39 6.52
CA THR A 12 2.24 -12.18 6.29
C THR A 12 1.56 -13.47 5.86
N LYS A 13 0.38 -13.72 6.40
CA LYS A 13 -0.47 -14.88 6.05
C LYS A 13 -1.02 -14.74 4.64
N ARG A 14 -1.20 -15.87 3.96
CA ARG A 14 -1.83 -15.89 2.64
C ARG A 14 -3.21 -15.23 2.70
N GLY A 15 -3.47 -14.35 1.74
CA GLY A 15 -4.74 -13.60 1.63
C GLY A 15 -4.79 -12.31 2.40
N ALA A 16 -3.90 -12.10 3.37
CA ALA A 16 -3.90 -10.88 4.15
C ALA A 16 -3.51 -9.67 3.30
N VAL A 17 -4.22 -8.56 3.51
CA VAL A 17 -4.03 -7.29 2.80
C VAL A 17 -3.52 -6.24 3.78
N ARG A 18 -2.51 -5.48 3.36
CA ARG A 18 -1.99 -4.32 4.09
C ARG A 18 -2.01 -3.13 3.14
N GLY A 19 -2.58 -2.03 3.57
CA GLY A 19 -2.62 -0.80 2.77
C GLY A 19 -4.04 -0.23 2.67
N LEU A 20 -4.23 0.72 1.83
CA LEU A 20 -3.25 1.39 0.98
C LEU A 20 -2.70 2.62 1.71
N HIS A 21 -1.40 2.74 1.82
CA HIS A 21 -0.78 3.81 2.62
C HIS A 21 0.21 4.63 1.78
N GLY A 22 0.19 5.96 1.96
CA GLY A 22 1.13 6.87 1.33
C GLY A 22 1.70 7.84 2.34
N GLU A 23 2.74 7.45 3.05
CA GLU A 23 3.42 8.31 4.01
C GLU A 23 4.33 9.32 3.30
N ALA A 24 4.84 10.29 4.06
CA ALA A 24 5.73 11.33 3.57
C ALA A 24 7.15 10.78 3.37
N MET A 25 7.30 9.76 2.56
CA MET A 25 8.57 9.10 2.27
C MET A 25 8.48 8.28 0.98
N ALA A 26 9.62 8.11 0.32
CA ALA A 26 9.72 7.15 -0.78
C ALA A 26 10.05 5.78 -0.22
N LYS A 27 9.63 4.74 -0.92
CA LYS A 27 9.79 3.34 -0.52
C LYS A 27 10.34 2.50 -1.65
N LEU A 28 11.08 1.47 -1.29
CA LEU A 28 11.43 0.39 -2.21
C LEU A 28 10.87 -0.88 -1.60
N VAL A 29 10.03 -1.60 -2.36
CA VAL A 29 9.33 -2.77 -1.85
C VAL A 29 9.69 -4.01 -2.67
N THR A 30 9.80 -5.15 -1.98
CA THR A 30 10.04 -6.45 -2.58
C THR A 30 9.60 -7.56 -1.62
N VAL A 31 9.83 -8.81 -1.99
CA VAL A 31 9.66 -9.95 -1.09
C VAL A 31 10.98 -10.70 -0.97
N ALA A 32 11.29 -11.17 0.24
CA ALA A 32 12.43 -12.05 0.46
C ALA A 32 12.05 -13.49 0.12
N THR A 33 10.84 -13.91 0.51
CA THR A 33 10.27 -15.23 0.16
C THR A 33 8.77 -15.06 -0.09
N GLY A 34 8.19 -15.97 -0.85
CA GLY A 34 6.77 -15.93 -1.19
C GLY A 34 6.47 -15.00 -2.34
N SER A 35 5.25 -14.48 -2.38
CA SER A 35 4.82 -13.55 -3.43
C SER A 35 3.68 -12.68 -2.95
N VAL A 36 3.56 -11.48 -3.55
CA VAL A 36 2.46 -10.56 -3.26
C VAL A 36 1.87 -9.98 -4.55
N PHE A 37 0.61 -9.60 -4.44
CA PHE A 37 -0.06 -8.76 -5.43
C PHE A 37 0.06 -7.32 -4.92
N GLY A 38 0.96 -6.54 -5.50
CA GLY A 38 1.19 -5.16 -5.11
C GLY A 38 0.23 -4.21 -5.81
N VAL A 39 -0.27 -3.22 -5.08
CA VAL A 39 -1.22 -2.22 -5.60
C VAL A 39 -0.70 -0.84 -5.29
N TYR A 40 -0.72 0.03 -6.31
CA TYR A 40 -0.21 1.39 -6.23
C TYR A 40 -1.25 2.34 -6.80
N VAL A 41 -1.59 3.38 -6.04
CA VAL A 41 -2.56 4.39 -6.45
C VAL A 41 -1.90 5.76 -6.35
N ASP A 42 -1.92 6.51 -7.45
CA ASP A 42 -1.37 7.87 -7.44
C ASP A 42 -2.33 8.80 -6.70
N THR A 43 -1.91 9.27 -5.55
CA THR A 43 -2.68 10.19 -4.71
C THR A 43 -2.00 11.54 -4.54
N ARG A 44 -1.04 11.86 -5.39
CA ARG A 44 -0.37 13.18 -5.38
C ARG A 44 -1.35 14.22 -5.93
N PRO A 45 -1.70 15.27 -5.16
CA PRO A 45 -2.79 16.18 -5.52
C PRO A 45 -2.66 16.86 -6.88
N ASP A 46 -1.43 17.22 -7.28
CA ASP A 46 -1.18 17.92 -8.53
C ASP A 46 -0.74 17.02 -9.67
N SER A 47 -0.78 15.71 -9.47
CA SER A 47 -0.35 14.75 -10.49
C SER A 47 -1.37 14.66 -11.62
N LYS A 48 -0.88 14.59 -12.85
CA LYS A 48 -1.73 14.36 -14.03
C LYS A 48 -2.35 12.98 -14.03
N THR A 49 -1.76 12.05 -13.27
CA THR A 49 -2.25 10.67 -13.15
C THR A 49 -2.94 10.40 -11.82
N PHE A 50 -3.40 11.46 -11.12
CA PHE A 50 -4.12 11.29 -9.87
C PHE A 50 -5.26 10.27 -10.02
N GLY A 51 -5.30 9.28 -9.15
CA GLY A 51 -6.31 8.22 -9.17
C GLY A 51 -5.95 7.01 -10.03
N ALA A 52 -4.86 7.08 -10.78
CA ALA A 52 -4.41 5.93 -11.57
C ALA A 52 -4.00 4.77 -10.65
N VAL A 53 -4.35 3.56 -11.04
CA VAL A 53 -4.06 2.34 -10.28
C VAL A 53 -3.16 1.43 -11.11
N GLU A 54 -2.05 1.00 -10.51
CA GLU A 54 -1.15 0.01 -11.10
C GLU A 54 -1.03 -1.18 -10.16
N THR A 55 -0.89 -2.36 -10.73
CA THR A 55 -0.68 -3.59 -9.97
C THR A 55 0.55 -4.32 -10.46
N VAL A 56 1.27 -4.96 -9.55
CA VAL A 56 2.49 -5.72 -9.88
C VAL A 56 2.50 -7.01 -9.07
N HIS A 57 2.71 -8.13 -9.74
CA HIS A 57 2.96 -9.41 -9.07
C HIS A 57 4.43 -9.43 -8.68
N ILE A 58 4.72 -9.36 -7.39
CA ILE A 58 6.10 -9.32 -6.87
C ILE A 58 6.50 -10.68 -6.36
N THR A 59 7.60 -11.20 -6.94
CA THR A 59 8.28 -12.42 -6.50
C THR A 59 9.73 -12.05 -6.16
N PRO A 60 10.51 -12.93 -5.51
CA PRO A 60 11.91 -12.60 -5.21
C PRO A 60 12.69 -12.16 -6.45
N GLY A 61 13.38 -11.04 -6.35
CA GLY A 61 14.12 -10.43 -7.46
C GLY A 61 13.41 -9.27 -8.15
N ILE A 62 12.09 -9.10 -7.92
CA ILE A 62 11.32 -7.97 -8.44
C ILE A 62 11.21 -6.92 -7.34
N GLN A 63 11.52 -5.67 -7.68
CA GLN A 63 11.43 -4.54 -6.77
C GLN A 63 10.59 -3.44 -7.40
N VAL A 64 9.86 -2.71 -6.56
CA VAL A 64 9.04 -1.58 -6.99
C VAL A 64 9.44 -0.35 -6.19
N PHE A 65 9.78 0.72 -6.89
CA PHE A 65 10.04 2.01 -6.27
C PHE A 65 8.72 2.78 -6.19
N VAL A 66 8.36 3.23 -4.97
CA VAL A 66 7.13 3.96 -4.70
C VAL A 66 7.49 5.38 -4.30
N PRO A 67 7.23 6.39 -5.17
CA PRO A 67 7.50 7.79 -4.83
C PRO A 67 6.66 8.25 -3.64
N GLN A 68 7.16 9.27 -2.95
CA GLN A 68 6.39 9.96 -1.92
C GLN A 68 5.04 10.40 -2.46
N GLY A 69 3.97 10.19 -1.71
CA GLY A 69 2.62 10.61 -2.06
C GLY A 69 1.81 9.57 -2.85
N VAL A 70 2.44 8.47 -3.26
CA VAL A 70 1.74 7.35 -3.90
C VAL A 70 1.32 6.36 -2.82
N CYS A 71 0.03 6.03 -2.77
CA CYS A 71 -0.45 5.00 -1.84
C CYS A 71 -0.08 3.62 -2.34
N ASN A 72 0.47 2.80 -1.47
CA ASN A 72 0.83 1.42 -1.80
C ASN A 72 0.25 0.43 -0.81
N GLY A 73 0.04 -0.77 -1.29
CA GLY A 73 -0.39 -1.89 -0.47
C GLY A 73 -0.15 -3.21 -1.18
N PHE A 74 -0.50 -4.29 -0.52
CA PHE A 74 -0.31 -5.62 -1.10
C PHE A 74 -1.24 -6.65 -0.48
N GLN A 75 -1.44 -7.74 -1.22
CA GLN A 75 -2.04 -8.97 -0.71
C GLN A 75 -1.00 -10.08 -0.80
N ALA A 76 -0.77 -10.78 0.32
CA ALA A 76 0.11 -11.95 0.30
C ALA A 76 -0.58 -13.11 -0.43
N LEU A 77 0.14 -13.71 -1.36
CA LEU A 77 -0.38 -14.81 -2.18
C LEU A 77 0.04 -16.19 -1.68
N GLU A 78 1.02 -16.24 -0.78
CA GLU A 78 1.53 -17.48 -0.21
C GLU A 78 1.61 -17.35 1.32
N GLU A 79 1.46 -18.48 2.02
CA GLU A 79 1.60 -18.50 3.47
C GLU A 79 3.02 -18.14 3.88
N GLY A 80 3.17 -17.31 4.91
CA GLY A 80 4.47 -16.91 5.41
C GLY A 80 5.29 -16.04 4.48
N THR A 81 4.65 -15.32 3.56
CA THR A 81 5.33 -14.37 2.66
C THR A 81 6.11 -13.34 3.48
N GLU A 82 7.38 -13.18 3.17
CA GLU A 82 8.24 -12.21 3.83
C GLU A 82 8.36 -10.95 2.95
N TYR A 83 7.64 -9.90 3.37
CA TYR A 83 7.59 -8.61 2.67
C TYR A 83 8.68 -7.71 3.21
N LEU A 84 9.51 -7.18 2.31
CA LEU A 84 10.68 -6.35 2.64
C LEU A 84 10.47 -4.97 2.04
N TYR A 85 10.57 -3.94 2.87
CA TYR A 85 10.40 -2.57 2.39
C TYR A 85 11.37 -1.62 3.07
N PHE A 86 11.90 -0.70 2.25
CA PHE A 86 12.89 0.28 2.64
C PHE A 86 12.26 1.66 2.56
N PHE A 87 12.52 2.48 3.57
CA PHE A 87 12.04 3.87 3.63
C PHE A 87 13.24 4.83 3.57
N ASP A 88 13.08 5.94 2.87
CA ASP A 88 14.08 7.02 2.87
C ASP A 88 13.90 7.98 4.04
N ASN A 89 12.99 7.69 4.95
CA ASN A 89 12.77 8.41 6.19
C ASN A 89 12.38 7.43 7.29
N GLU A 90 12.46 7.84 8.55
CA GLU A 90 12.01 7.01 9.65
C GLU A 90 10.51 7.19 9.86
N TRP A 91 9.78 6.07 9.97
CA TRP A 91 8.36 6.12 10.31
C TRP A 91 8.19 6.47 11.78
N ALA A 92 7.25 7.38 12.07
CA ALA A 92 6.89 7.76 13.42
C ALA A 92 5.38 7.90 13.55
N PRO A 93 4.80 7.58 14.73
CA PRO A 93 3.38 7.81 14.98
C PRO A 93 3.04 9.28 14.75
N GLY A 94 1.90 9.53 14.10
CA GLY A 94 1.45 10.89 13.79
C GLY A 94 2.10 11.52 12.57
N MET A 95 2.98 10.81 11.88
CA MET A 95 3.56 11.27 10.62
C MET A 95 2.45 11.54 9.61
N SER A 96 2.55 12.66 8.89
CA SER A 96 1.60 13.01 7.85
C SER A 96 1.63 11.95 6.73
N GLY A 97 0.47 11.69 6.15
CA GLY A 97 0.34 10.71 5.10
C GLY A 97 -1.08 10.63 4.59
N THR A 98 -1.24 9.76 3.60
CA THR A 98 -2.50 9.51 2.91
C THR A 98 -2.86 8.04 3.07
N ALA A 99 -4.13 7.73 3.12
CA ALA A 99 -4.60 6.35 3.16
C ALA A 99 -5.85 6.20 2.30
N LEU A 100 -6.01 5.02 1.71
CA LEU A 100 -7.21 4.63 0.97
C LEU A 100 -7.63 3.25 1.44
N THR A 101 -8.94 3.02 1.48
CA THR A 101 -9.43 1.68 1.75
C THR A 101 -9.23 0.77 0.52
N PRO A 102 -8.67 -0.43 0.71
CA PRO A 102 -8.56 -1.40 -0.39
C PRO A 102 -9.91 -1.96 -0.84
N LEU A 103 -10.98 -1.64 -0.12
CA LEU A 103 -12.35 -2.08 -0.44
C LEU A 103 -13.08 -1.15 -1.40
N ASP A 104 -12.46 -0.02 -1.80
CA ASP A 104 -13.10 0.94 -2.70
C ASP A 104 -13.28 0.35 -4.10
N ASN A 105 -14.53 0.13 -4.48
CA ASN A 105 -14.88 -0.44 -5.78
C ASN A 105 -14.48 0.46 -6.95
N GLU A 106 -14.41 1.77 -6.76
CA GLU A 106 -14.02 2.70 -7.82
C GLU A 106 -12.56 2.56 -8.23
N LEU A 107 -11.72 1.96 -7.37
CA LEU A 107 -10.33 1.68 -7.72
C LEU A 107 -10.21 0.53 -8.72
N GLY A 108 -11.23 -0.33 -8.83
CA GLY A 108 -11.24 -1.42 -9.78
C GLY A 108 -10.20 -2.50 -9.53
N ILE A 109 -9.76 -2.65 -8.28
CA ILE A 109 -8.72 -3.64 -7.94
C ILE A 109 -9.33 -5.04 -7.93
N GLU A 110 -8.76 -5.93 -8.75
CA GLU A 110 -9.17 -7.33 -8.79
C GLU A 110 -8.26 -8.15 -7.88
N TRP A 111 -8.58 -8.19 -6.59
CA TRP A 111 -7.79 -8.93 -5.60
C TRP A 111 -7.82 -10.42 -5.94
N PRO A 112 -6.63 -11.06 -6.09
CA PRO A 112 -6.55 -12.48 -6.44
C PRO A 112 -7.25 -13.40 -5.44
N ILE A 113 -7.22 -13.04 -4.16
CA ILE A 113 -7.90 -13.76 -3.09
C ILE A 113 -9.00 -12.84 -2.57
N PRO A 114 -10.28 -13.26 -2.55
CA PRO A 114 -11.37 -12.40 -2.08
C PRO A 114 -11.12 -11.85 -0.68
N ILE A 115 -11.41 -10.57 -0.49
CA ILE A 115 -11.27 -9.92 0.81
C ILE A 115 -12.60 -10.06 1.57
N GLU A 116 -12.53 -10.68 2.73
CA GLU A 116 -13.63 -10.74 3.69
C GLU A 116 -13.55 -9.50 4.57
N LYS A 117 -14.34 -8.49 4.27
CA LYS A 117 -14.23 -7.15 4.87
C LYS A 117 -14.28 -7.11 6.40
N ASP A 118 -14.94 -8.09 7.00
CA ASP A 118 -15.09 -8.16 8.46
C ASP A 118 -14.05 -9.08 9.12
N ASN A 119 -13.15 -9.68 8.33
CA ASN A 119 -12.09 -10.54 8.83
C ASN A 119 -10.85 -9.69 9.16
N ARG A 120 -10.64 -9.42 10.45
CA ARG A 120 -9.54 -8.56 10.91
C ARG A 120 -8.16 -9.20 10.83
N GLU A 121 -8.08 -10.51 10.63
CA GLU A 121 -6.81 -11.18 10.32
C GLU A 121 -6.39 -10.93 8.88
N GLN A 122 -7.36 -10.73 7.99
CA GLN A 122 -7.11 -10.45 6.58
C GLN A 122 -6.91 -8.95 6.32
N LEU A 123 -7.73 -8.11 6.93
CA LEU A 123 -7.73 -6.66 6.71
C LEU A 123 -8.01 -5.96 8.03
N SER A 124 -7.11 -5.07 8.47
CA SER A 124 -7.29 -4.34 9.71
C SER A 124 -8.51 -3.41 9.64
N GLU A 125 -9.10 -3.10 10.79
CA GLU A 125 -10.22 -2.17 10.87
C GLU A 125 -9.82 -0.79 10.36
N LYS A 126 -8.62 -0.34 10.72
CA LYS A 126 -8.08 0.94 10.26
C LYS A 126 -8.03 1.02 8.73
N ASP A 127 -7.52 -0.03 8.09
CA ASP A 127 -7.42 -0.09 6.63
C ASP A 127 -8.81 -0.18 5.98
N ALA A 128 -9.72 -0.97 6.57
CA ALA A 128 -11.08 -1.12 6.05
C ALA A 128 -11.86 0.21 6.10
N LYS A 129 -11.61 1.02 7.13
CA LYS A 129 -12.29 2.30 7.36
C LYS A 129 -11.58 3.51 6.78
N ALA A 130 -10.46 3.33 6.11
CA ALA A 130 -9.75 4.41 5.44
C ALA A 130 -10.66 5.05 4.37
N PRO A 131 -10.37 6.29 3.94
CA PRO A 131 -11.18 6.96 2.92
C PRO A 131 -11.21 6.22 1.58
N THR A 132 -12.32 6.38 0.85
CA THR A 132 -12.37 6.04 -0.56
C THR A 132 -11.59 7.12 -1.35
N LEU A 133 -11.30 6.86 -2.62
CA LEU A 133 -10.65 7.85 -3.48
C LEU A 133 -11.48 9.13 -3.57
N ARG A 134 -12.80 8.99 -3.68
CA ARG A 134 -13.72 10.14 -3.75
C ARG A 134 -13.65 10.97 -2.47
N GLU A 135 -13.69 10.32 -1.31
CA GLU A 135 -13.56 10.98 -0.02
C GLU A 135 -12.21 11.66 0.13
N LEU A 136 -11.13 11.01 -0.34
CA LEU A 136 -9.79 11.59 -0.29
C LEU A 136 -9.71 12.87 -1.15
N LYS A 137 -10.33 12.88 -2.34
CA LYS A 137 -10.39 14.07 -3.18
C LYS A 137 -11.01 15.26 -2.44
N GLU A 138 -12.09 15.03 -1.71
CA GLU A 138 -12.75 16.07 -0.93
C GLU A 138 -11.86 16.57 0.21
N ILE A 139 -11.16 15.66 0.90
CA ILE A 139 -10.21 16.02 1.96
C ILE A 139 -9.10 16.93 1.38
N LEU A 140 -8.54 16.56 0.24
CA LEU A 140 -7.44 17.31 -0.39
C LEU A 140 -7.88 18.68 -0.89
N LYS A 141 -9.13 18.85 -1.29
CA LYS A 141 -9.66 20.16 -1.70
C LYS A 141 -9.80 21.13 -0.53
N CYS A 142 -9.94 20.61 0.69
CA CYS A 142 -10.08 21.43 1.89
C CYS A 142 -8.74 21.90 2.46
N GLU A 143 -7.65 21.39 1.93
CA GLU A 143 -6.29 21.80 2.28
C GLU A 143 -5.75 22.85 1.30
#